data_e332477ba3f3cef63ca528a220095e02
#
_entry.id   e332477ba3f3cef63ca528a220095e02
#
_cell.length_a   1.000
_cell.length_b   1.000
_cell.length_c   1.000
_cell.angle_alpha   90.00
_cell.angle_beta   90.00
_cell.angle_gamma   90.00
#
_symmetry.space_group_name_H-M   'P 1'
#
loop_
_entity.id
_entity.type
_entity.pdbx_description
1 polymer ?
#
loop_
_entity_poly.entity_id
_entity_poly.type
_entity_poly.pdbx_seq_one_letter_code
_entity_poly.pdbx_strand_id
1 'polypeptide(L)'
;MAEKKKRRPYANAKRSEAALRQALIDEIREGKTISAISISDLVKRANVNRGTFYNHYRNINDVVNDIEMDLVKGIYDLWRTAKEMSDPLVSFFDSVNAYVNEAKSRYDGILSRLPTFIYKDVKTMTHELCNSIFAEYTSDKEMVRRLYIVMDGACNQYIDYLIGFDAWELDEISSSAIALIKDVLNR
;
A
#
# COMPACT_ATOMS: atom_id res chain seq x y z
N MET A 1 -1.23 36.99 -13.66
CA MET A 1 -0.45 36.10 -14.54
C MET A 1 0.68 35.33 -13.82
N ALA A 2 0.72 35.22 -12.48
CA ALA A 2 1.81 34.62 -11.73
C ALA A 2 1.58 33.13 -11.31
N GLU A 3 0.37 32.61 -11.44
CA GLU A 3 0.01 31.27 -10.90
C GLU A 3 0.34 30.08 -11.82
N LYS A 4 0.51 30.30 -13.10
CA LYS A 4 0.78 29.24 -14.09
C LYS A 4 2.22 28.67 -14.04
N LYS A 5 3.17 29.37 -13.44
CA LYS A 5 4.59 28.97 -13.43
C LYS A 5 4.96 27.96 -12.31
N LYS A 6 4.21 27.94 -11.19
CA LYS A 6 4.48 27.01 -10.05
C LYS A 6 3.92 25.60 -10.24
N ARG A 7 2.89 25.41 -11.04
CA ARG A 7 2.26 24.08 -11.27
C ARG A 7 3.07 23.14 -12.19
N ARG A 8 3.83 23.68 -13.14
CA ARG A 8 4.60 22.87 -14.12
C ARG A 8 5.73 22.03 -13.52
N PRO A 9 6.58 22.52 -12.60
CA PRO A 9 7.65 21.72 -12.01
C PRO A 9 7.12 20.53 -11.21
N TYR A 10 6.06 20.71 -10.42
CA TYR A 10 5.45 19.68 -9.59
C TYR A 10 4.76 18.57 -10.42
N ALA A 11 4.04 18.96 -11.48
CA ALA A 11 3.42 18.00 -12.38
C ALA A 11 4.46 17.16 -13.14
N ASN A 12 5.58 17.77 -13.55
CA ASN A 12 6.68 17.08 -14.20
C ASN A 12 7.40 16.12 -13.24
N ALA A 13 7.58 16.51 -11.97
CA ALA A 13 8.17 15.66 -10.93
C ALA A 13 7.33 14.39 -10.72
N LYS A 14 6.03 14.53 -10.46
CA LYS A 14 5.12 13.36 -10.32
C LYS A 14 5.09 12.46 -11.55
N ARG A 15 5.15 13.05 -12.74
CA ARG A 15 5.19 12.27 -13.98
C ARG A 15 6.48 11.45 -14.10
N SER A 16 7.61 12.02 -13.70
CA SER A 16 8.90 11.34 -13.71
C SER A 16 8.95 10.21 -12.68
N GLU A 17 8.42 10.42 -11.47
CA GLU A 17 8.28 9.39 -10.44
C GLU A 17 7.43 8.22 -10.94
N ALA A 18 6.25 8.49 -11.49
CA ALA A 18 5.37 7.47 -12.05
C ALA A 18 6.05 6.68 -13.19
N ALA A 19 6.79 7.36 -14.07
CA ALA A 19 7.53 6.71 -15.15
C ALA A 19 8.66 5.80 -14.63
N LEU A 20 9.38 6.22 -13.60
CA LEU A 20 10.43 5.43 -12.97
C LEU A 20 9.87 4.20 -12.24
N ARG A 21 8.75 4.35 -11.52
CA ARG A 21 8.04 3.21 -10.90
C ARG A 21 7.58 2.21 -11.95
N GLN A 22 6.95 2.68 -13.02
CA GLN A 22 6.48 1.81 -14.08
C GLN A 22 7.65 1.09 -14.77
N ALA A 23 8.76 1.78 -15.03
CA ALA A 23 9.95 1.17 -15.60
C ALA A 23 10.52 0.05 -14.70
N LEU A 24 10.53 0.24 -13.38
CA LEU A 24 10.96 -0.79 -12.44
C LEU A 24 10.04 -2.02 -12.48
N ILE A 25 8.74 -1.78 -12.46
CA ILE A 25 7.72 -2.83 -12.59
C ILE A 25 7.94 -3.66 -13.85
N ASP A 26 8.16 -3.00 -14.98
CA ASP A 26 8.36 -3.67 -16.26
C ASP A 26 9.66 -4.50 -16.30
N GLU A 27 10.77 -4.00 -15.71
CA GLU A 27 12.03 -4.74 -15.59
C GLU A 27 11.85 -6.03 -14.75
N ILE A 28 11.11 -5.94 -13.64
CA ILE A 28 10.82 -7.10 -12.78
C ILE A 28 9.90 -8.09 -13.50
N ARG A 29 8.89 -7.63 -14.22
CA ARG A 29 8.01 -8.49 -15.05
C ARG A 29 8.78 -9.27 -16.09
N GLU A 30 9.77 -8.66 -16.70
CA GLU A 30 10.68 -9.31 -17.66
C GLU A 30 11.63 -10.34 -16.99
N GLY A 31 11.53 -10.55 -15.68
CA GLY A 31 12.26 -11.58 -14.94
C GLY A 31 13.55 -11.10 -14.30
N LYS A 32 13.87 -9.80 -14.36
CA LYS A 32 15.06 -9.27 -13.67
C LYS A 32 14.87 -9.24 -12.16
N THR A 33 15.90 -9.57 -11.41
CA THR A 33 15.96 -9.31 -9.98
C THR A 33 16.30 -7.84 -9.72
N ILE A 34 15.87 -7.30 -8.58
CA ILE A 34 16.16 -5.90 -8.21
C ILE A 34 17.66 -5.61 -8.24
N SER A 35 18.48 -6.56 -7.78
CA SER A 35 19.95 -6.42 -7.77
C SER A 35 20.58 -6.40 -9.17
N ALA A 36 19.88 -6.91 -10.18
CA ALA A 36 20.33 -6.92 -11.57
C ALA A 36 19.91 -5.67 -12.35
N ILE A 37 18.99 -4.86 -11.81
CA ILE A 37 18.49 -3.64 -12.46
C ILE A 37 19.47 -2.49 -12.18
N SER A 38 19.99 -1.88 -13.23
CA SER A 38 20.84 -0.69 -13.12
C SER A 38 20.01 0.60 -13.22
N ILE A 39 20.49 1.68 -12.56
CA ILE A 39 19.90 3.01 -12.73
C ILE A 39 19.91 3.44 -14.20
N SER A 40 20.94 3.04 -14.97
CA SER A 40 21.04 3.36 -16.39
C SER A 40 19.93 2.73 -17.24
N ASP A 41 19.60 1.48 -16.95
CA ASP A 41 18.50 0.77 -17.62
C ASP A 41 17.17 1.40 -17.25
N LEU A 42 16.99 1.68 -15.95
CA LEU A 42 15.75 2.25 -15.44
C LEU A 42 15.45 3.62 -16.05
N VAL A 43 16.43 4.55 -16.07
CA VAL A 43 16.21 5.90 -16.63
C VAL A 43 16.01 5.85 -18.15
N LYS A 44 16.68 4.93 -18.85
CA LYS A 44 16.48 4.72 -20.29
C LYS A 44 15.06 4.25 -20.57
N ARG A 45 14.56 3.25 -19.82
CA ARG A 45 13.21 2.74 -19.98
C ARG A 45 12.15 3.78 -19.61
N ALA A 46 12.35 4.52 -18.53
CA ALA A 46 11.47 5.59 -18.09
C ALA A 46 11.50 6.85 -18.98
N ASN A 47 12.41 6.90 -19.94
CA ASN A 47 12.68 8.06 -20.80
C ASN A 47 12.94 9.35 -19.99
N VAL A 48 13.75 9.23 -18.94
CA VAL A 48 14.21 10.35 -18.11
C VAL A 48 15.74 10.38 -18.08
N ASN A 49 16.32 11.51 -17.65
CA ASN A 49 17.78 11.58 -17.47
C ASN A 49 18.20 11.16 -16.06
N ARG A 50 19.49 10.85 -15.86
CA ARG A 50 20.05 10.46 -14.56
C ARG A 50 19.89 11.55 -13.50
N GLY A 51 19.99 12.82 -13.87
CA GLY A 51 19.77 13.94 -12.96
C GLY A 51 18.33 13.95 -12.42
N THR A 52 17.35 13.67 -13.28
CA THR A 52 15.94 13.52 -12.87
C THR A 52 15.78 12.38 -11.89
N PHE A 53 16.44 11.22 -12.11
CA PHE A 53 16.42 10.11 -11.16
C PHE A 53 16.93 10.55 -9.78
N TYR A 54 18.12 11.15 -9.72
CA TYR A 54 18.74 11.56 -8.46
C TYR A 54 18.04 12.72 -7.75
N ASN A 55 17.15 13.44 -8.43
CA ASN A 55 16.26 14.41 -7.79
C ASN A 55 15.16 13.74 -6.95
N HIS A 56 14.81 12.48 -7.23
CA HIS A 56 13.73 11.74 -6.56
C HIS A 56 14.26 10.61 -5.69
N TYR A 57 15.26 9.86 -6.14
CA TYR A 57 15.73 8.61 -5.55
C TYR A 57 17.25 8.57 -5.46
N ARG A 58 17.80 7.96 -4.41
CA ARG A 58 19.24 7.75 -4.24
C ARG A 58 19.70 6.46 -4.94
N ASN A 59 18.84 5.44 -4.94
CA ASN A 59 19.11 4.11 -5.48
C ASN A 59 17.79 3.42 -5.88
N ILE A 60 17.90 2.20 -6.44
CA ILE A 60 16.73 1.42 -6.89
C ILE A 60 15.80 1.05 -5.74
N ASN A 61 16.34 0.77 -4.54
CA ASN A 61 15.49 0.42 -3.39
C ASN A 61 14.58 1.57 -2.96
N ASP A 62 15.00 2.83 -3.17
CA ASP A 62 14.12 3.98 -2.88
C ASP A 62 12.89 3.99 -3.83
N VAL A 63 13.05 3.51 -5.07
CA VAL A 63 11.90 3.35 -6.00
C VAL A 63 10.98 2.22 -5.55
N VAL A 64 11.55 1.11 -5.04
CA VAL A 64 10.79 0.01 -4.43
C VAL A 64 9.98 0.52 -3.26
N ASN A 65 10.64 1.20 -2.31
CA ASN A 65 9.99 1.77 -1.13
C ASN A 65 8.85 2.74 -1.50
N ASP A 66 9.03 3.53 -2.56
CA ASP A 66 7.99 4.45 -3.03
C ASP A 66 6.76 3.72 -3.57
N ILE A 67 6.94 2.58 -4.26
CA ILE A 67 5.84 1.69 -4.68
C ILE A 67 5.11 1.12 -3.46
N GLU A 68 5.85 0.64 -2.46
CA GLU A 68 5.31 0.07 -1.23
C GLU A 68 4.52 1.12 -0.44
N MET A 69 5.08 2.32 -0.28
CA MET A 69 4.43 3.44 0.41
C MET A 69 3.16 3.92 -0.30
N ASP A 70 3.12 3.86 -1.63
CA ASP A 70 1.93 4.24 -2.40
C ASP A 70 0.77 3.26 -2.14
N LEU A 71 1.08 1.95 -2.06
CA LEU A 71 0.10 0.92 -1.70
C LEU A 71 -0.49 1.15 -0.31
N VAL A 72 0.34 1.49 0.66
CA VAL A 72 -0.12 1.65 2.04
C VAL A 72 -0.90 2.95 2.25
N LYS A 73 -0.47 4.05 1.62
CA LYS A 73 -1.20 5.34 1.68
C LYS A 73 -2.62 5.22 1.15
N GLY A 74 -2.85 4.40 0.13
CA GLY A 74 -4.19 4.16 -0.39
C GLY A 74 -5.16 3.67 0.68
N ILE A 75 -4.72 2.82 1.60
CA ILE A 75 -5.56 2.26 2.67
C ILE A 75 -6.05 3.34 3.65
N TYR A 76 -5.22 4.33 3.98
CA TYR A 76 -5.63 5.47 4.82
C TYR A 76 -6.75 6.29 4.18
N ASP A 77 -6.65 6.52 2.88
CA ASP A 77 -7.67 7.27 2.15
C ASP A 77 -9.01 6.51 2.10
N LEU A 78 -8.98 5.17 2.06
CA LEU A 78 -10.17 4.34 2.13
C LEU A 78 -10.89 4.50 3.48
N TRP A 79 -10.16 4.45 4.61
CA TRP A 79 -10.78 4.67 5.92
C TRP A 79 -11.42 6.04 6.03
N ARG A 80 -10.73 7.09 5.59
CA ARG A 80 -11.26 8.45 5.64
C ARG A 80 -12.59 8.61 4.90
N THR A 81 -12.81 7.82 3.84
CA THR A 81 -14.06 7.81 3.11
C THR A 81 -15.10 6.91 3.77
N ALA A 82 -14.69 5.73 4.22
CA ALA A 82 -15.59 4.73 4.80
C ALA A 82 -16.23 5.18 6.11
N LYS A 83 -15.53 5.96 6.94
CA LYS A 83 -16.04 6.43 8.24
C LYS A 83 -17.29 7.32 8.14
N GLU A 84 -17.55 7.90 6.98
CA GLU A 84 -18.74 8.72 6.72
C GLU A 84 -19.95 7.88 6.26
N MET A 85 -19.80 6.56 6.12
CA MET A 85 -20.83 5.64 5.64
C MET A 85 -21.69 5.09 6.79
N SER A 86 -22.84 4.48 6.46
CA SER A 86 -23.78 3.92 7.44
C SER A 86 -23.21 2.75 8.25
N ASP A 87 -22.37 1.91 7.66
CA ASP A 87 -21.56 0.89 8.35
C ASP A 87 -20.09 1.10 7.95
N PRO A 88 -19.33 1.90 8.73
CA PRO A 88 -17.96 2.24 8.41
C PRO A 88 -17.02 1.03 8.25
N LEU A 89 -17.19 0.00 9.09
CA LEU A 89 -16.33 -1.18 9.04
C LEU A 89 -16.57 -1.99 7.76
N VAL A 90 -17.83 -2.27 7.43
CA VAL A 90 -18.17 -2.99 6.19
C VAL A 90 -17.68 -2.19 4.98
N SER A 91 -17.99 -0.89 4.91
CA SER A 91 -17.57 -0.03 3.79
C SER A 91 -16.06 0.05 3.65
N PHE A 92 -15.32 0.04 4.77
CA PHE A 92 -13.85 0.04 4.75
C PHE A 92 -13.32 -1.27 4.16
N PHE A 93 -13.77 -2.42 4.67
CA PHE A 93 -13.26 -3.72 4.21
C PHE A 93 -13.66 -4.02 2.77
N ASP A 94 -14.85 -3.63 2.32
CA ASP A 94 -15.25 -3.74 0.91
C ASP A 94 -14.32 -2.91 0.01
N SER A 95 -13.99 -1.69 0.45
CA SER A 95 -13.05 -0.82 -0.26
C SER A 95 -11.63 -1.39 -0.27
N VAL A 96 -11.17 -2.01 0.83
CA VAL A 96 -9.88 -2.69 0.93
C VAL A 96 -9.84 -3.88 -0.02
N ASN A 97 -10.90 -4.71 -0.08
CA ASN A 97 -10.99 -5.84 -1.01
C ASN A 97 -10.84 -5.39 -2.46
N ALA A 98 -11.57 -4.36 -2.86
CA ALA A 98 -11.48 -3.81 -4.22
C ALA A 98 -10.07 -3.26 -4.52
N TYR A 99 -9.48 -2.54 -3.57
CA TYR A 99 -8.14 -1.96 -3.68
C TYR A 99 -7.04 -3.02 -3.77
N VAL A 100 -7.11 -4.05 -2.92
CA VAL A 100 -6.15 -5.17 -2.90
C VAL A 100 -6.24 -5.98 -4.20
N ASN A 101 -7.44 -6.22 -4.70
CA ASN A 101 -7.65 -6.92 -5.97
C ASN A 101 -7.09 -6.13 -7.17
N GLU A 102 -7.28 -4.81 -7.19
CA GLU A 102 -6.67 -3.94 -8.19
C GLU A 102 -5.14 -3.94 -8.07
N ALA A 103 -4.60 -3.86 -6.86
CA ALA A 103 -3.16 -3.91 -6.60
C ALA A 103 -2.56 -5.24 -7.04
N LYS A 104 -3.20 -6.38 -6.75
CA LYS A 104 -2.78 -7.71 -7.21
C LYS A 104 -2.69 -7.76 -8.73
N SER A 105 -3.72 -7.27 -9.43
CA SER A 105 -3.72 -7.20 -10.90
C SER A 105 -2.61 -6.28 -11.44
N ARG A 106 -2.42 -5.12 -10.82
CA ARG A 106 -1.41 -4.14 -11.24
C ARG A 106 0.02 -4.63 -11.03
N TYR A 107 0.28 -5.35 -9.94
CA TYR A 107 1.60 -5.80 -9.53
C TYR A 107 1.76 -7.32 -9.62
N ASP A 108 1.01 -7.98 -10.51
CA ASP A 108 1.03 -9.44 -10.68
C ASP A 108 2.46 -9.98 -10.87
N GLY A 109 2.81 -10.97 -10.05
CA GLY A 109 4.13 -11.61 -10.04
C GLY A 109 5.29 -10.72 -9.56
N ILE A 110 5.01 -9.47 -9.14
CA ILE A 110 6.04 -8.52 -8.71
C ILE A 110 6.14 -8.50 -7.19
N LEU A 111 5.02 -8.44 -6.48
CA LEU A 111 5.00 -8.32 -5.02
C LEU A 111 5.70 -9.49 -4.33
N SER A 112 5.59 -10.70 -4.86
CA SER A 112 6.32 -11.87 -4.38
C SER A 112 7.85 -11.79 -4.58
N ARG A 113 8.33 -10.88 -5.41
CA ARG A 113 9.76 -10.67 -5.71
C ARG A 113 10.33 -9.44 -5.03
N LEU A 114 9.49 -8.63 -4.38
CA LEU A 114 9.94 -7.48 -3.61
C LEU A 114 10.55 -7.95 -2.29
N PRO A 115 11.59 -7.26 -1.79
CA PRO A 115 12.18 -7.59 -0.49
C PRO A 115 11.14 -7.43 0.63
N THR A 116 11.30 -8.19 1.70
CA THR A 116 10.44 -8.24 2.89
C THR A 116 10.28 -6.91 3.67
N PHE A 117 10.73 -5.77 3.14
CA PHE A 117 10.52 -4.45 3.73
C PHE A 117 9.04 -4.05 3.82
N ILE A 118 8.20 -4.51 2.87
CA ILE A 118 6.74 -4.34 2.89
C ILE A 118 6.17 -4.65 4.27
N TYR A 119 6.59 -5.74 4.91
CA TYR A 119 6.06 -6.17 6.20
C TYR A 119 6.25 -5.14 7.32
N LYS A 120 7.40 -4.45 7.37
CA LYS A 120 7.69 -3.51 8.46
C LYS A 120 6.88 -2.23 8.32
N ASP A 121 6.84 -1.66 7.14
CA ASP A 121 6.18 -0.37 6.90
C ASP A 121 4.66 -0.54 6.88
N VAL A 122 4.14 -1.61 6.26
CA VAL A 122 2.73 -1.99 6.35
C VAL A 122 2.33 -2.22 7.80
N LYS A 123 3.12 -2.95 8.59
CA LYS A 123 2.82 -3.18 10.00
C LYS A 123 2.76 -1.88 10.81
N THR A 124 3.74 -0.99 10.65
CA THR A 124 3.76 0.31 11.33
C THR A 124 2.53 1.14 10.96
N MET A 125 2.19 1.20 9.69
CA MET A 125 1.05 1.98 9.22
C MET A 125 -0.29 1.34 9.62
N THR A 126 -0.39 -0.01 9.64
CA THR A 126 -1.55 -0.70 10.18
C THR A 126 -1.76 -0.33 11.65
N HIS A 127 -0.70 -0.25 12.44
CA HIS A 127 -0.76 0.21 13.82
C HIS A 127 -1.29 1.65 13.95
N GLU A 128 -0.79 2.59 13.14
CA GLU A 128 -1.25 3.99 13.15
C GLU A 128 -2.70 4.10 12.71
N LEU A 129 -3.09 3.36 11.66
CA LEU A 129 -4.46 3.29 11.18
C LEU A 129 -5.39 2.73 12.25
N CYS A 130 -5.03 1.62 12.89
CA CYS A 130 -5.80 1.02 13.97
C CYS A 130 -5.97 1.98 15.15
N ASN A 131 -4.92 2.69 15.57
CA ASN A 131 -5.01 3.71 16.59
C ASN A 131 -6.02 4.81 16.22
N SER A 132 -5.98 5.27 14.95
CA SER A 132 -6.91 6.27 14.46
C SER A 132 -8.35 5.76 14.42
N ILE A 133 -8.56 4.53 13.91
CA ILE A 133 -9.89 3.92 13.81
C ILE A 133 -10.47 3.65 15.20
N PHE A 134 -9.73 2.95 16.03
CA PHE A 134 -10.30 2.43 17.29
C PHE A 134 -10.38 3.48 18.38
N ALA A 135 -9.60 4.56 18.33
CA ALA A 135 -9.76 5.68 19.23
C ALA A 135 -11.16 6.35 19.15
N GLU A 136 -11.84 6.19 18.01
CA GLU A 136 -13.21 6.68 17.82
C GLU A 136 -14.26 5.76 18.49
N TYR A 137 -13.93 4.48 18.71
CA TYR A 137 -14.87 3.49 19.26
C TYR A 137 -14.67 3.18 20.73
N THR A 138 -13.44 3.27 21.24
CA THR A 138 -13.14 2.91 22.64
C THR A 138 -11.88 3.56 23.18
N SER A 139 -11.89 3.87 24.48
CA SER A 139 -10.72 4.25 25.27
C SER A 139 -10.16 3.10 26.11
N ASP A 140 -10.79 1.92 26.10
CA ASP A 140 -10.34 0.75 26.82
C ASP A 140 -9.10 0.15 26.16
N LYS A 141 -7.98 0.18 26.88
CA LYS A 141 -6.68 -0.32 26.39
C LYS A 141 -6.68 -1.82 26.09
N GLU A 142 -7.43 -2.62 26.83
CA GLU A 142 -7.51 -4.06 26.60
C GLU A 142 -8.33 -4.35 25.34
N MET A 143 -9.42 -3.65 25.14
CA MET A 143 -10.22 -3.72 23.90
C MET A 143 -9.39 -3.31 22.69
N VAL A 144 -8.66 -2.19 22.76
CA VAL A 144 -7.75 -1.75 21.70
C VAL A 144 -6.72 -2.83 21.39
N ARG A 145 -6.13 -3.47 22.40
CA ARG A 145 -5.15 -4.56 22.18
C ARG A 145 -5.75 -5.74 21.43
N ARG A 146 -6.97 -6.15 21.74
CA ARG A 146 -7.69 -7.24 21.03
C ARG A 146 -7.98 -6.87 19.59
N LEU A 147 -8.42 -5.63 19.35
CA LEU A 147 -8.64 -5.11 17.99
C LEU A 147 -7.35 -5.12 17.16
N TYR A 148 -6.21 -4.79 17.77
CA TYR A 148 -4.91 -4.91 17.12
C TYR A 148 -4.60 -6.32 16.65
N ILE A 149 -4.85 -7.33 17.49
CA ILE A 149 -4.61 -8.74 17.15
C ILE A 149 -5.44 -9.13 15.93
N VAL A 150 -6.71 -8.72 15.89
CA VAL A 150 -7.59 -9.00 14.74
C VAL A 150 -7.09 -8.33 13.48
N MET A 151 -6.74 -7.05 13.56
CA MET A 151 -6.27 -6.29 12.40
C MET A 151 -4.90 -6.76 11.90
N ASP A 152 -3.99 -7.11 12.79
CA ASP A 152 -2.68 -7.67 12.42
C ASP A 152 -2.87 -9.02 11.68
N GLY A 153 -3.79 -9.87 12.15
CA GLY A 153 -4.17 -11.11 11.49
C GLY A 153 -4.76 -10.86 10.10
N ALA A 154 -5.73 -9.97 9.98
CA ALA A 154 -6.33 -9.62 8.69
C ALA A 154 -5.29 -9.04 7.73
N CYS A 155 -4.44 -8.13 8.19
CA CYS A 155 -3.38 -7.53 7.39
C CYS A 155 -2.42 -8.59 6.82
N ASN A 156 -2.00 -9.57 7.63
CA ASN A 156 -1.15 -10.66 7.17
C ASN A 156 -1.86 -11.49 6.07
N GLN A 157 -3.15 -11.79 6.21
CA GLN A 157 -3.89 -12.51 5.18
C GLN A 157 -4.02 -11.72 3.87
N TYR A 158 -4.23 -10.40 3.93
CA TYR A 158 -4.21 -9.55 2.75
C TYR A 158 -2.83 -9.52 2.06
N ILE A 159 -1.74 -9.52 2.83
CA ILE A 159 -0.38 -9.60 2.28
C ILE A 159 -0.16 -10.96 1.62
N ASP A 160 -0.55 -12.06 2.26
CA ASP A 160 -0.43 -13.41 1.71
C ASP A 160 -1.20 -13.54 0.39
N TYR A 161 -2.42 -12.99 0.33
CA TYR A 161 -3.19 -12.90 -0.91
C TYR A 161 -2.47 -12.12 -2.02
N LEU A 162 -1.87 -10.95 -1.69
CA LEU A 162 -1.16 -10.11 -2.63
C LEU A 162 0.09 -10.78 -3.22
N ILE A 163 0.85 -11.51 -2.39
CA ILE A 163 2.08 -12.19 -2.82
C ILE A 163 1.82 -13.56 -3.47
N GLY A 164 0.56 -13.99 -3.51
CA GLY A 164 0.17 -15.28 -4.10
C GLY A 164 0.52 -16.48 -3.23
N PHE A 165 0.67 -16.28 -1.91
CA PHE A 165 0.75 -17.37 -0.95
C PHE A 165 -0.65 -18.02 -0.80
N ASP A 166 -0.72 -19.26 -0.27
CA ASP A 166 -1.98 -19.96 -0.02
C ASP A 166 -2.80 -19.17 1.01
N ALA A 167 -3.67 -18.32 0.52
CA ALA A 167 -4.40 -17.32 1.28
C ALA A 167 -5.91 -17.57 1.12
N TRP A 168 -6.66 -17.05 2.10
CA TRP A 168 -8.11 -17.00 2.02
C TRP A 168 -8.57 -16.05 0.91
N GLU A 169 -9.78 -16.23 0.43
CA GLU A 169 -10.39 -15.26 -0.47
C GLU A 169 -10.67 -13.94 0.24
N LEU A 170 -10.63 -12.84 -0.50
CA LEU A 170 -10.77 -11.49 0.09
C LEU A 170 -12.05 -11.34 0.92
N ASP A 171 -13.16 -11.91 0.46
CA ASP A 171 -14.44 -11.84 1.18
C ASP A 171 -14.43 -12.66 2.48
N GLU A 172 -13.68 -13.75 2.53
CA GLU A 172 -13.50 -14.55 3.73
C GLU A 172 -12.64 -13.80 4.78
N ILE A 173 -11.57 -13.14 4.32
CA ILE A 173 -10.72 -12.31 5.18
C ILE A 173 -11.55 -11.17 5.79
N SER A 174 -12.26 -10.41 4.95
CA SER A 174 -13.02 -9.24 5.40
C SER A 174 -14.18 -9.62 6.33
N SER A 175 -14.98 -10.63 5.96
CA SER A 175 -16.12 -11.07 6.77
C SER A 175 -15.69 -11.58 8.14
N SER A 176 -14.58 -12.34 8.20
CA SER A 176 -14.00 -12.85 9.46
C SER A 176 -13.48 -11.70 10.33
N ALA A 177 -12.76 -10.74 9.73
CA ALA A 177 -12.25 -9.59 10.45
C ALA A 177 -13.39 -8.72 11.02
N ILE A 178 -14.41 -8.42 10.22
CA ILE A 178 -15.59 -7.65 10.64
C ILE A 178 -16.31 -8.34 11.79
N ALA A 179 -16.55 -9.66 11.69
CA ALA A 179 -17.21 -10.42 12.72
C ALA A 179 -16.44 -10.37 14.06
N LEU A 180 -15.11 -10.58 14.02
CA LEU A 180 -14.25 -10.54 15.20
C LEU A 180 -14.17 -9.13 15.81
N ILE A 181 -14.08 -8.08 14.99
CA ILE A 181 -14.09 -6.70 15.46
C ILE A 181 -15.42 -6.39 16.18
N LYS A 182 -16.54 -6.74 15.55
CA LYS A 182 -17.87 -6.52 16.16
C LYS A 182 -18.04 -7.31 17.48
N ASP A 183 -17.52 -8.55 17.56
CA ASP A 183 -17.54 -9.33 18.81
C ASP A 183 -16.70 -8.66 19.92
N VAL A 184 -15.53 -8.12 19.59
CA VAL A 184 -14.70 -7.39 20.56
C VAL A 184 -15.36 -6.11 21.02
N LEU A 185 -16.01 -5.35 20.12
CA LEU A 185 -16.66 -4.08 20.46
C LEU A 185 -17.97 -4.24 21.26
N ASN A 186 -18.62 -5.40 21.16
CA ASN A 186 -19.88 -5.69 21.84
C ASN A 186 -19.70 -6.32 23.24
N ARG A 187 -18.46 -6.54 23.67
CA ARG A 187 -18.11 -7.06 25.02
C ARG A 187 -17.74 -5.95 25.98
#